data_03780167a41116e1e9fc22cee94c36b1
#
_entry.id   03780167a41116e1e9fc22cee94c36b1
#
_cell.length_a   1.000
_cell.length_b   1.000
_cell.length_c   1.000
_cell.angle_alpha   90.00
_cell.angle_beta   90.00
_cell.angle_gamma   90.00
#
_symmetry.space_group_name_H-M   'P 1'
#
loop_
_entity.id
_entity.type
_entity.pdbx_description
1 polymer ?
#
loop_
_entity_poly.entity_id
_entity_poly.type
_entity_poly.pdbx_seq_one_letter_code
_entity_poly.pdbx_strand_id
1 'polypeptide(L)'
;MFAPPPEPPLWAWLLLGAVEFAIRVVALGVVPKHRRAATSTAWLLLIFLMPFVGVPLYVVFGSWWAMGRRLDDDPEARSLVDSILAASVPPEPEFDEASPGVEGPASALMRMTGELSGFPASSGRVTRLYNDTAQTFRAMAASVDGATHHVNALYYQTSWDEYTAPFYEALARAAGRGVTVRLLVDHHGMRTIPGHRDFRRRLAEAGIEWHEMLPFAPLRGQIRRPDLRNHRKLLVVDGREAYVGSHNLVAPDYDTPAFARAGITYEDTSVAVTGAIVAQIQ
;
A
#
# COMPACT_ATOMS: atom_id res chain seq x y z
N MET A 1 29.92 4.08 48.88
CA MET A 1 30.54 5.09 48.03
C MET A 1 31.19 4.33 46.88
N PHE A 2 30.54 4.27 45.72
CA PHE A 2 31.08 3.58 44.53
C PHE A 2 32.16 4.46 43.92
N ALA A 3 33.36 3.90 43.69
CA ALA A 3 34.39 4.61 42.95
C ALA A 3 33.89 4.92 41.53
N PRO A 4 34.17 6.11 40.98
CA PRO A 4 33.80 6.41 39.58
C PRO A 4 34.51 5.40 38.66
N PRO A 5 33.83 5.00 37.54
CA PRO A 5 34.48 4.11 36.59
C PRO A 5 35.76 4.76 36.03
N PRO A 6 36.78 3.96 35.70
CA PRO A 6 38.03 4.49 35.15
C PRO A 6 37.77 5.25 33.84
N GLU A 7 38.42 6.39 33.67
CA GLU A 7 38.34 7.15 32.43
C GLU A 7 38.85 6.32 31.24
N PRO A 8 38.16 6.36 30.10
CA PRO A 8 38.58 5.62 28.92
C PRO A 8 39.96 6.13 28.45
N PRO A 9 40.84 5.23 28.01
CA PRO A 9 42.19 5.60 27.55
C PRO A 9 42.12 6.46 26.28
N LEU A 10 43.12 7.32 26.05
CA LEU A 10 43.17 8.28 24.94
C LEU A 10 42.94 7.61 23.58
N TRP A 11 43.48 6.41 23.37
CA TRP A 11 43.25 5.69 22.11
C TRP A 11 41.75 5.39 21.83
N ALA A 12 40.95 5.17 22.88
CA ALA A 12 39.52 4.93 22.73
C ALA A 12 38.77 6.19 22.21
N TRP A 13 39.15 7.37 22.70
CA TRP A 13 38.63 8.64 22.20
C TRP A 13 39.06 8.91 20.75
N LEU A 14 40.32 8.61 20.41
CA LEU A 14 40.80 8.74 19.03
C LEU A 14 40.10 7.78 18.07
N LEU A 15 39.86 6.54 18.50
CA LEU A 15 39.11 5.56 17.71
C LEU A 15 37.67 5.99 17.49
N LEU A 16 36.99 6.46 18.55
CA LEU A 16 35.63 6.97 18.46
C LEU A 16 35.52 8.14 17.46
N GLY A 17 36.45 9.11 17.58
CA GLY A 17 36.49 10.25 16.65
C GLY A 17 36.76 9.83 15.19
N ALA A 18 37.64 8.85 14.97
CA ALA A 18 37.91 8.31 13.66
C ALA A 18 36.68 7.60 13.07
N VAL A 19 35.94 6.82 13.87
CA VAL A 19 34.69 6.17 13.47
C VAL A 19 33.61 7.20 13.12
N GLU A 20 33.43 8.21 13.97
CA GLU A 20 32.48 9.29 13.69
C GLU A 20 32.81 10.06 12.40
N PHE A 21 34.12 10.35 12.20
CA PHE A 21 34.56 11.01 10.96
C PHE A 21 34.28 10.15 9.73
N ALA A 22 34.61 8.85 9.79
CA ALA A 22 34.33 7.92 8.70
C ALA A 22 32.83 7.83 8.38
N ILE A 23 31.98 7.77 9.41
CA ILE A 23 30.51 7.79 9.24
C ILE A 23 30.07 9.04 8.46
N ARG A 24 30.57 10.22 8.84
CA ARG A 24 30.20 11.48 8.19
C ARG A 24 30.65 11.51 6.73
N VAL A 25 31.86 11.06 6.44
CA VAL A 25 32.39 10.99 5.07
C VAL A 25 31.55 10.02 4.20
N VAL A 26 31.25 8.84 4.72
CA VAL A 26 30.38 7.87 4.00
C VAL A 26 28.98 8.44 3.78
N ALA A 27 28.41 9.12 4.77
CA ALA A 27 27.08 9.73 4.67
C ALA A 27 27.02 10.77 3.54
N LEU A 28 28.05 11.58 3.32
CA LEU A 28 28.11 12.54 2.20
C LEU A 28 28.02 11.88 0.84
N GLY A 29 28.59 10.68 0.71
CA GLY A 29 28.55 9.93 -0.55
C GLY A 29 27.27 9.11 -0.77
N VAL A 30 26.58 8.73 0.29
CA VAL A 30 25.42 7.80 0.23
C VAL A 30 24.08 8.53 0.34
N VAL A 31 23.95 9.47 1.26
CA VAL A 31 22.67 10.11 1.59
C VAL A 31 22.07 10.93 0.42
N PRO A 32 22.87 11.70 -0.38
CA PRO A 32 22.30 12.50 -1.45
C PRO A 32 21.78 11.70 -2.65
N LYS A 33 22.24 10.44 -2.81
CA LYS A 33 21.87 9.63 -3.97
C LYS A 33 20.35 9.40 -4.06
N HIS A 34 19.78 9.69 -5.23
CA HIS A 34 18.37 9.47 -5.56
C HIS A 34 17.35 10.19 -4.66
N ARG A 35 17.69 11.40 -4.15
CA ARG A 35 16.82 12.16 -3.23
C ARG A 35 16.70 13.62 -3.58
N ARG A 36 15.61 14.23 -3.12
CA ARG A 36 15.44 15.68 -3.14
C ARG A 36 16.43 16.33 -2.18
N ALA A 37 17.00 17.47 -2.57
CA ALA A 37 18.02 18.18 -1.79
C ALA A 37 17.61 18.43 -0.32
N ALA A 38 16.37 18.92 -0.08
CA ALA A 38 15.89 19.18 1.27
C ALA A 38 15.88 17.94 2.18
N THR A 39 15.46 16.79 1.66
CA THR A 39 15.45 15.52 2.41
C THR A 39 16.87 15.05 2.69
N SER A 40 17.77 15.19 1.73
CA SER A 40 19.20 14.84 1.90
C SER A 40 19.85 15.70 2.99
N THR A 41 19.60 17.00 2.96
CA THR A 41 20.10 17.94 3.96
C THR A 41 19.61 17.59 5.38
N ALA A 42 18.31 17.27 5.53
CA ALA A 42 17.78 16.88 6.84
C ALA A 42 18.45 15.62 7.41
N TRP A 43 18.65 14.58 6.57
CA TRP A 43 19.34 13.36 6.98
C TRP A 43 20.83 13.60 7.28
N LEU A 44 21.51 14.39 6.47
CA LEU A 44 22.92 14.73 6.71
C LEU A 44 23.06 15.49 8.03
N LEU A 45 22.20 16.48 8.29
CA LEU A 45 22.21 17.21 9.56
C LEU A 45 22.05 16.27 10.75
N LEU A 46 21.09 15.35 10.69
CA LEU A 46 20.87 14.39 11.78
C LEU A 46 22.09 13.49 12.01
N ILE A 47 22.70 12.95 10.93
CA ILE A 47 23.88 12.09 11.02
C ILE A 47 25.10 12.88 11.50
N PHE A 48 25.26 14.14 11.09
CA PHE A 48 26.39 14.96 11.48
C PHE A 48 26.31 15.38 12.96
N LEU A 49 25.13 15.68 13.45
CA LEU A 49 24.90 16.07 14.86
C LEU A 49 24.90 14.85 15.78
N MET A 50 24.30 13.74 15.36
CA MET A 50 24.08 12.55 16.19
C MET A 50 24.33 11.27 15.38
N PRO A 51 25.59 10.92 15.04
CA PRO A 51 25.90 9.83 14.12
C PRO A 51 25.33 8.48 14.56
N PHE A 52 25.43 8.14 15.83
CA PHE A 52 24.96 6.86 16.38
C PHE A 52 23.43 6.72 16.45
N VAL A 53 22.71 7.83 16.38
CA VAL A 53 21.24 7.86 16.27
C VAL A 53 20.81 8.04 14.81
N GLY A 54 21.46 8.96 14.11
CA GLY A 54 21.13 9.31 12.74
C GLY A 54 21.35 8.17 11.76
N VAL A 55 22.41 7.39 11.91
CA VAL A 55 22.68 6.25 11.01
C VAL A 55 21.63 5.16 11.13
N PRO A 56 21.28 4.63 12.33
CA PRO A 56 20.20 3.65 12.45
C PRO A 56 18.86 4.17 11.92
N LEU A 57 18.49 5.40 12.26
CA LEU A 57 17.25 6.00 11.74
C LEU A 57 17.30 6.16 10.22
N TYR A 58 18.43 6.56 9.65
CA TYR A 58 18.60 6.64 8.21
C TYR A 58 18.48 5.27 7.53
N VAL A 59 19.07 4.21 8.11
CA VAL A 59 18.97 2.86 7.56
C VAL A 59 17.52 2.39 7.52
N VAL A 60 16.74 2.63 8.59
CA VAL A 60 15.35 2.17 8.70
C VAL A 60 14.39 3.02 7.90
N PHE A 61 14.49 4.35 7.97
CA PHE A 61 13.50 5.27 7.39
C PHE A 61 14.03 6.02 6.18
N GLY A 62 15.34 6.16 6.09
CA GLY A 62 16.01 6.98 5.12
C GLY A 62 16.63 6.19 3.95
N SER A 63 16.99 4.95 4.06
CA SER A 63 17.73 4.26 3.00
C SER A 63 16.86 3.86 1.81
N TRP A 64 17.40 3.92 0.60
CA TRP A 64 16.74 3.39 -0.59
C TRP A 64 16.57 1.86 -0.51
N TRP A 65 17.41 1.18 0.22
CA TRP A 65 17.32 -0.24 0.52
C TRP A 65 16.01 -0.60 1.26
N ALA A 66 15.59 0.24 2.19
CA ALA A 66 14.36 0.06 2.93
C ALA A 66 13.09 0.31 2.08
N MET A 67 13.23 0.99 0.94
CA MET A 67 12.13 1.15 -0.02
C MET A 67 11.86 -0.13 -0.84
N GLY A 68 12.79 -1.09 -0.82
CA GLY A 68 12.74 -2.28 -1.65
C GLY A 68 13.13 -2.02 -3.11
N ARG A 69 13.25 -3.07 -3.90
CA ARG A 69 13.38 -2.93 -5.34
C ARG A 69 12.19 -2.16 -5.87
N ARG A 70 12.46 -1.10 -6.64
CA ARG A 70 11.40 -0.47 -7.44
C ARG A 70 11.02 -1.45 -8.55
N LEU A 71 9.78 -1.39 -8.98
CA LEU A 71 9.35 -2.12 -10.18
C LEU A 71 10.30 -1.85 -11.35
N ASP A 72 10.79 -0.60 -11.45
CA ASP A 72 11.73 -0.15 -12.48
C ASP A 72 13.10 -0.85 -12.44
N ASP A 73 13.47 -1.43 -11.30
CA ASP A 73 14.75 -2.11 -11.10
C ASP A 73 14.67 -3.63 -11.40
N ASP A 74 13.46 -4.15 -11.70
CA ASP A 74 13.21 -5.56 -12.01
C ASP A 74 12.65 -5.68 -13.45
N PRO A 75 13.48 -6.11 -14.40
CA PRO A 75 13.07 -6.21 -15.81
C PRO A 75 11.90 -7.16 -16.05
N GLU A 76 11.80 -8.26 -15.28
CA GLU A 76 10.69 -9.21 -15.41
C GLU A 76 9.40 -8.62 -14.89
N ALA A 77 9.44 -7.98 -13.70
CA ALA A 77 8.29 -7.28 -13.15
C ALA A 77 7.82 -6.14 -14.04
N ARG A 78 8.77 -5.38 -14.63
CA ARG A 78 8.45 -4.32 -15.59
C ARG A 78 7.80 -4.87 -16.85
N SER A 79 8.38 -5.91 -17.45
CA SER A 79 7.80 -6.56 -18.64
C SER A 79 6.39 -7.10 -18.38
N LEU A 80 6.15 -7.67 -17.19
CA LEU A 80 4.83 -8.13 -16.79
C LEU A 80 3.84 -6.97 -16.67
N VAL A 81 4.23 -5.87 -16.02
CA VAL A 81 3.39 -4.66 -15.91
C VAL A 81 3.11 -4.08 -17.29
N ASP A 82 4.12 -3.94 -18.14
CA ASP A 82 3.96 -3.44 -19.50
C ASP A 82 2.99 -4.33 -20.32
N SER A 83 3.07 -5.65 -20.16
CA SER A 83 2.15 -6.58 -20.83
C SER A 83 0.71 -6.46 -20.31
N ILE A 84 0.54 -6.27 -18.99
CA ILE A 84 -0.78 -6.06 -18.38
C ILE A 84 -1.36 -4.72 -18.84
N LEU A 85 -0.56 -3.66 -18.85
CA LEU A 85 -0.98 -2.35 -19.32
C LEU A 85 -1.38 -2.41 -20.80
N ALA A 86 -0.56 -3.02 -21.65
CA ALA A 86 -0.88 -3.17 -23.08
C ALA A 86 -2.16 -3.96 -23.34
N ALA A 87 -2.47 -4.93 -22.47
CA ALA A 87 -3.70 -5.73 -22.59
C ALA A 87 -4.93 -5.06 -21.98
N SER A 88 -4.75 -4.15 -21.00
CA SER A 88 -5.83 -3.61 -20.17
C SER A 88 -6.17 -2.15 -20.48
N VAL A 89 -5.20 -1.38 -20.97
CA VAL A 89 -5.38 0.04 -21.27
C VAL A 89 -5.61 0.19 -22.77
N PRO A 90 -6.66 0.90 -23.21
CA PRO A 90 -6.86 1.19 -24.64
C PRO A 90 -5.60 1.83 -25.24
N PRO A 91 -5.19 1.47 -26.47
CA PRO A 91 -3.99 1.99 -27.11
C PRO A 91 -4.06 3.50 -27.38
N GLU A 92 -5.24 4.05 -27.45
CA GLU A 92 -5.51 5.48 -27.63
C GLU A 92 -6.26 6.02 -26.41
N PRO A 93 -5.99 7.28 -25.99
CA PRO A 93 -6.79 7.90 -24.95
C PRO A 93 -8.24 8.00 -25.41
N GLU A 94 -9.15 7.48 -24.59
CA GLU A 94 -10.61 7.54 -24.87
C GLU A 94 -11.12 8.99 -24.84
N PHE A 95 -10.38 9.88 -24.20
CA PHE A 95 -10.61 11.32 -24.17
C PHE A 95 -9.34 12.04 -24.60
N ASP A 96 -9.46 12.89 -25.60
CA ASP A 96 -8.43 13.83 -26.06
C ASP A 96 -8.91 15.30 -25.87
N GLU A 97 -8.12 16.26 -26.33
CA GLU A 97 -8.46 17.69 -26.26
C GLU A 97 -9.71 18.04 -27.08
N ALA A 98 -10.04 17.23 -28.09
CA ALA A 98 -11.20 17.41 -28.93
C ALA A 98 -12.46 16.74 -28.39
N SER A 99 -12.36 16.00 -27.29
CA SER A 99 -13.49 15.31 -26.70
C SER A 99 -14.55 16.30 -26.17
N PRO A 100 -15.83 16.15 -26.51
CA PRO A 100 -16.88 17.06 -26.07
C PRO A 100 -16.95 17.17 -24.54
N GLY A 101 -16.96 18.40 -24.03
CA GLY A 101 -17.04 18.67 -22.60
C GLY A 101 -15.69 18.66 -21.87
N VAL A 102 -14.56 18.47 -22.57
CA VAL A 102 -13.20 18.52 -22.02
C VAL A 102 -12.48 19.73 -22.61
N GLU A 103 -12.80 20.92 -22.13
CA GLU A 103 -12.19 22.17 -22.56
C GLU A 103 -11.49 22.92 -21.41
N GLY A 104 -10.55 23.79 -21.74
CA GLY A 104 -9.90 24.69 -20.80
C GLY A 104 -9.05 23.98 -19.74
N PRO A 105 -9.13 24.36 -18.44
CA PRO A 105 -8.30 23.80 -17.38
C PRO A 105 -8.44 22.28 -17.18
N ALA A 106 -9.60 21.71 -17.52
CA ALA A 106 -9.85 20.27 -17.38
C ALA A 106 -8.98 19.45 -18.35
N SER A 107 -8.84 19.87 -19.61
CA SER A 107 -8.00 19.19 -20.60
C SER A 107 -6.53 19.22 -20.21
N ALA A 108 -6.05 20.37 -19.71
CA ALA A 108 -4.67 20.50 -19.22
C ALA A 108 -4.39 19.60 -18.02
N LEU A 109 -5.34 19.48 -17.10
CA LEU A 109 -5.24 18.58 -15.94
C LEU A 109 -5.22 17.11 -16.37
N MET A 110 -6.07 16.72 -17.32
CA MET A 110 -6.11 15.34 -17.85
C MET A 110 -4.78 14.96 -18.51
N ARG A 111 -4.22 15.83 -19.37
CA ARG A 111 -2.88 15.61 -19.96
C ARG A 111 -1.81 15.45 -18.90
N MET A 112 -1.71 16.44 -18.01
CA MET A 112 -0.70 16.41 -16.95
C MET A 112 -0.82 15.14 -16.09
N THR A 113 -2.03 14.72 -15.76
CA THR A 113 -2.26 13.49 -14.99
C THR A 113 -1.85 12.27 -15.80
N GLY A 114 -2.18 12.20 -17.09
CA GLY A 114 -1.78 11.11 -17.98
C GLY A 114 -0.27 11.00 -18.12
N GLU A 115 0.42 12.13 -18.37
CA GLU A 115 1.88 12.17 -18.46
C GLU A 115 2.58 11.76 -17.16
N LEU A 116 2.05 12.19 -16.00
CA LEU A 116 2.64 11.89 -14.70
C LEU A 116 2.37 10.44 -14.24
N SER A 117 1.21 9.88 -14.57
CA SER A 117 0.80 8.54 -14.13
C SER A 117 1.17 7.45 -15.13
N GLY A 118 1.35 7.79 -16.40
CA GLY A 118 1.44 6.83 -17.50
C GLY A 118 0.10 6.22 -17.91
N PHE A 119 -1.02 6.69 -17.32
CA PHE A 119 -2.38 6.23 -17.64
C PHE A 119 -3.16 7.33 -18.36
N PRO A 120 -3.64 7.08 -19.59
CA PRO A 120 -4.49 8.03 -20.30
C PRO A 120 -5.84 8.18 -19.56
N ALA A 121 -6.52 9.28 -19.81
CA ALA A 121 -7.89 9.43 -19.33
C ALA A 121 -8.80 8.38 -19.99
N SER A 122 -9.65 7.75 -19.19
CA SER A 122 -10.60 6.75 -19.66
C SER A 122 -11.99 6.97 -19.08
N SER A 123 -13.00 6.53 -19.82
CA SER A 123 -14.38 6.65 -19.40
C SER A 123 -14.72 5.69 -18.27
N GLY A 124 -15.66 6.11 -17.44
CA GLY A 124 -16.22 5.29 -16.39
C GLY A 124 -17.58 5.80 -15.95
N ARG A 125 -18.37 4.89 -15.43
CA ARG A 125 -19.65 5.20 -14.83
C ARG A 125 -19.63 4.84 -13.35
N VAL A 126 -19.90 5.81 -12.49
CA VAL A 126 -20.26 5.53 -11.10
C VAL A 126 -21.67 4.94 -11.09
N THR A 127 -21.79 3.67 -10.75
CA THR A 127 -23.08 2.96 -10.71
C THR A 127 -23.77 3.18 -9.37
N ARG A 128 -23.00 3.28 -8.29
CA ARG A 128 -23.53 3.53 -6.96
C ARG A 128 -22.48 4.12 -6.02
N LEU A 129 -22.95 4.93 -5.07
CA LEU A 129 -22.20 5.41 -3.92
C LEU A 129 -22.73 4.69 -2.67
N TYR A 130 -21.83 4.21 -1.83
CA TYR A 130 -22.11 3.51 -0.59
C TYR A 130 -21.49 4.25 0.58
N ASN A 131 -22.26 4.49 1.61
CA ASN A 131 -21.84 5.07 2.90
C ASN A 131 -22.27 4.24 4.13
N ASP A 132 -22.94 3.11 3.90
CA ASP A 132 -23.26 2.12 4.92
C ASP A 132 -22.35 0.91 4.76
N THR A 133 -21.61 0.58 5.81
CA THR A 133 -20.60 -0.49 5.80
C THR A 133 -21.20 -1.86 5.48
N ALA A 134 -22.32 -2.22 6.14
CA ALA A 134 -22.95 -3.51 5.92
C ALA A 134 -23.55 -3.63 4.49
N GLN A 135 -24.12 -2.54 3.98
CA GLN A 135 -24.62 -2.50 2.60
C GLN A 135 -23.47 -2.61 1.61
N THR A 136 -22.35 -1.93 1.86
CA THR A 136 -21.16 -1.99 1.00
C THR A 136 -20.66 -3.41 0.87
N PHE A 137 -20.45 -4.12 1.99
CA PHE A 137 -19.92 -5.47 1.95
C PHE A 137 -20.90 -6.49 1.36
N ARG A 138 -22.22 -6.33 1.58
CA ARG A 138 -23.22 -7.14 0.88
C ARG A 138 -23.20 -6.92 -0.63
N ALA A 139 -23.05 -5.68 -1.08
CA ALA A 139 -22.95 -5.37 -2.51
C ALA A 139 -21.68 -5.98 -3.13
N MET A 140 -20.54 -5.83 -2.46
CA MET A 140 -19.28 -6.44 -2.87
C MET A 140 -19.40 -7.98 -2.93
N ALA A 141 -20.04 -8.60 -1.93
CA ALA A 141 -20.30 -10.03 -1.90
C ALA A 141 -21.16 -10.47 -3.09
N ALA A 142 -22.21 -9.74 -3.41
CA ALA A 142 -23.07 -10.04 -4.57
C ALA A 142 -22.30 -9.96 -5.90
N SER A 143 -21.43 -8.95 -6.07
CA SER A 143 -20.57 -8.85 -7.26
C SER A 143 -19.58 -10.02 -7.35
N VAL A 144 -18.98 -10.43 -6.23
CA VAL A 144 -18.07 -11.59 -6.17
C VAL A 144 -18.80 -12.89 -6.45
N ASP A 145 -20.03 -13.05 -5.98
CA ASP A 145 -20.86 -14.22 -6.29
C ASP A 145 -21.20 -14.31 -7.80
N GLY A 146 -21.28 -13.18 -8.48
CA GLY A 146 -21.43 -13.09 -9.94
C GLY A 146 -20.15 -13.29 -10.74
N ALA A 147 -18.97 -13.36 -10.09
CA ALA A 147 -17.69 -13.49 -10.78
C ALA A 147 -17.56 -14.80 -11.53
N THR A 148 -16.96 -14.74 -12.73
CA THR A 148 -16.75 -15.87 -13.64
C THR A 148 -15.29 -16.11 -13.99
N HIS A 149 -14.43 -15.13 -13.84
CA HIS A 149 -13.01 -15.22 -14.23
C HIS A 149 -12.07 -14.93 -13.05
N HIS A 150 -12.11 -13.72 -12.50
CA HIS A 150 -11.20 -13.36 -11.43
C HIS A 150 -11.77 -12.29 -10.49
N VAL A 151 -11.28 -12.31 -9.26
CA VAL A 151 -11.51 -11.28 -8.24
C VAL A 151 -10.16 -10.85 -7.69
N ASN A 152 -9.83 -9.56 -7.84
CA ASN A 152 -8.63 -8.95 -7.28
C ASN A 152 -9.04 -7.97 -6.18
N ALA A 153 -8.54 -8.17 -4.97
CA ALA A 153 -8.84 -7.34 -3.80
C ALA A 153 -7.56 -6.83 -3.15
N LEU A 154 -7.50 -5.54 -2.83
CA LEU A 154 -6.38 -4.90 -2.17
C LEU A 154 -6.88 -4.01 -1.04
N TYR A 155 -6.44 -4.31 0.18
CA TYR A 155 -6.89 -3.60 1.38
C TYR A 155 -5.75 -3.34 2.36
N TYR A 156 -5.85 -2.24 3.10
CA TYR A 156 -4.89 -1.91 4.15
C TYR A 156 -5.16 -2.70 5.42
N GLN A 157 -6.39 -2.64 5.94
CA GLN A 157 -6.81 -3.38 7.13
C GLN A 157 -7.92 -4.36 6.77
N THR A 158 -7.88 -5.52 7.41
CA THR A 158 -8.85 -6.58 7.14
C THR A 158 -9.00 -7.51 8.33
N SER A 159 -10.24 -7.92 8.61
CA SER A 159 -10.61 -8.93 9.57
C SER A 159 -11.75 -9.78 9.01
N TRP A 160 -11.99 -10.93 9.60
CA TRP A 160 -13.16 -11.73 9.30
C TRP A 160 -14.13 -11.63 10.48
N ASP A 161 -14.91 -10.60 10.50
CA ASP A 161 -15.92 -10.26 11.50
C ASP A 161 -17.35 -10.42 10.94
N GLU A 162 -18.36 -10.05 11.72
CA GLU A 162 -19.77 -10.17 11.32
C GLU A 162 -20.12 -9.30 10.09
N TYR A 163 -19.47 -8.15 9.93
CA TYR A 163 -19.71 -7.26 8.80
C TYR A 163 -19.05 -7.77 7.51
N THR A 164 -17.85 -8.31 7.63
CA THR A 164 -17.03 -8.75 6.48
C THR A 164 -17.27 -10.20 6.09
N ALA A 165 -17.88 -11.01 6.98
CA ALA A 165 -18.14 -12.42 6.73
C ALA A 165 -18.86 -12.67 5.38
N PRO A 166 -19.93 -11.93 4.99
CA PRO A 166 -20.59 -12.15 3.71
C PRO A 166 -19.64 -12.02 2.52
N PHE A 167 -18.70 -11.05 2.59
CA PHE A 167 -17.70 -10.83 1.54
C PHE A 167 -16.68 -11.98 1.45
N TYR A 168 -16.10 -12.41 2.58
CA TYR A 168 -15.14 -13.52 2.59
C TYR A 168 -15.77 -14.86 2.21
N GLU A 169 -17.00 -15.10 2.62
CA GLU A 169 -17.76 -16.27 2.20
C GLU A 169 -18.04 -16.27 0.70
N ALA A 170 -18.31 -15.10 0.11
CA ALA A 170 -18.43 -14.96 -1.34
C ALA A 170 -17.11 -15.24 -2.06
N LEU A 171 -15.97 -14.74 -1.51
CA LEU A 171 -14.63 -15.07 -2.04
C LEU A 171 -14.36 -16.59 -2.00
N ALA A 172 -14.70 -17.25 -0.89
CA ALA A 172 -14.57 -18.70 -0.76
C ALA A 172 -15.45 -19.46 -1.78
N ARG A 173 -16.70 -19.02 -1.95
CA ARG A 173 -17.59 -19.60 -2.97
C ARG A 173 -17.06 -19.38 -4.38
N ALA A 174 -16.51 -18.20 -4.68
CA ALA A 174 -15.91 -17.90 -5.98
C ALA A 174 -14.70 -18.80 -6.24
N ALA A 175 -13.79 -18.95 -5.26
CA ALA A 175 -12.65 -19.86 -5.33
C ALA A 175 -13.12 -21.31 -5.55
N GLY A 176 -14.15 -21.76 -4.84
CA GLY A 176 -14.74 -23.09 -5.00
C GLY A 176 -15.38 -23.33 -6.38
N ARG A 177 -15.76 -22.28 -7.11
CA ARG A 177 -16.22 -22.35 -8.50
C ARG A 177 -15.08 -22.34 -9.53
N GLY A 178 -13.81 -22.20 -9.09
CA GLY A 178 -12.64 -22.10 -9.97
C GLY A 178 -12.34 -20.67 -10.43
N VAL A 179 -12.99 -19.65 -9.86
CA VAL A 179 -12.65 -18.24 -10.09
C VAL A 179 -11.30 -17.96 -9.44
N THR A 180 -10.41 -17.26 -10.14
CA THR A 180 -9.12 -16.85 -9.59
C THR A 180 -9.31 -15.71 -8.58
N VAL A 181 -9.20 -16.01 -7.30
CA VAL A 181 -9.35 -15.03 -6.22
C VAL A 181 -7.97 -14.64 -5.68
N ARG A 182 -7.63 -13.36 -5.72
CA ARG A 182 -6.38 -12.81 -5.19
C ARG A 182 -6.65 -11.71 -4.19
N LEU A 183 -6.12 -11.86 -2.99
CA LEU A 183 -6.25 -10.87 -1.91
C LEU A 183 -4.86 -10.35 -1.51
N LEU A 184 -4.63 -9.06 -1.67
CA LEU A 184 -3.45 -8.37 -1.17
C LEU A 184 -3.80 -7.57 0.08
N VAL A 185 -3.05 -7.75 1.16
CA VAL A 185 -3.25 -7.03 2.42
C VAL A 185 -1.97 -6.38 2.89
N ASP A 186 -2.04 -5.20 3.49
CA ASP A 186 -0.85 -4.58 4.06
C ASP A 186 -0.42 -5.30 5.34
N HIS A 187 0.87 -5.62 5.42
CA HIS A 187 1.44 -6.37 6.55
C HIS A 187 1.20 -5.67 7.90
N HIS A 188 1.36 -4.36 7.95
CA HIS A 188 1.18 -3.59 9.18
C HIS A 188 -0.31 -3.43 9.49
N GLY A 189 -1.10 -3.01 8.50
CA GLY A 189 -2.53 -2.77 8.67
C GLY A 189 -3.28 -4.00 9.17
N MET A 190 -3.01 -5.18 8.59
CA MET A 190 -3.62 -6.43 9.04
C MET A 190 -3.26 -6.77 10.50
N ARG A 191 -2.03 -6.51 10.93
CA ARG A 191 -1.54 -6.88 12.27
C ARG A 191 -2.04 -5.97 13.38
N THR A 192 -2.52 -4.78 13.05
CA THR A 192 -3.14 -3.87 14.02
C THR A 192 -4.53 -4.34 14.44
N ILE A 193 -5.15 -5.24 13.66
CA ILE A 193 -6.48 -5.76 13.94
C ILE A 193 -6.40 -7.01 14.84
N PRO A 194 -7.20 -7.10 15.90
CA PRO A 194 -7.31 -8.29 16.72
C PRO A 194 -7.71 -9.52 15.89
N GLY A 195 -7.18 -10.70 16.25
CA GLY A 195 -7.55 -11.95 15.57
C GLY A 195 -6.84 -12.23 14.23
N HIS A 196 -5.83 -11.46 13.85
CA HIS A 196 -5.13 -11.64 12.56
C HIS A 196 -4.58 -13.07 12.31
N ARG A 197 -4.26 -13.84 13.37
CA ARG A 197 -3.80 -15.23 13.22
C ARG A 197 -4.93 -16.17 12.80
N ASP A 198 -6.10 -15.97 13.38
CA ASP A 198 -7.32 -16.71 13.04
C ASP A 198 -7.79 -16.38 11.63
N PHE A 199 -7.75 -15.12 11.28
CA PHE A 199 -8.03 -14.64 9.93
C PHE A 199 -7.18 -15.36 8.87
N ARG A 200 -5.86 -15.45 9.07
CA ARG A 200 -4.95 -16.16 8.16
C ARG A 200 -5.31 -17.65 8.00
N ARG A 201 -5.65 -18.31 9.11
CA ARG A 201 -6.09 -19.71 9.07
C ARG A 201 -7.36 -19.86 8.25
N ARG A 202 -8.37 -19.02 8.49
CA ARG A 202 -9.64 -19.05 7.75
C ARG A 202 -9.48 -18.80 6.27
N LEU A 203 -8.58 -17.88 5.85
CA LEU A 203 -8.27 -17.67 4.43
C LEU A 203 -7.67 -18.93 3.78
N ALA A 204 -6.75 -19.61 4.47
CA ALA A 204 -6.14 -20.84 3.98
C ALA A 204 -7.17 -21.98 3.86
N GLU A 205 -8.04 -22.14 4.87
CA GLU A 205 -9.14 -23.12 4.88
C GLU A 205 -10.15 -22.87 3.76
N ALA A 206 -10.39 -21.59 3.43
CA ALA A 206 -11.28 -21.17 2.36
C ALA A 206 -10.67 -21.28 0.94
N GLY A 207 -9.37 -21.63 0.83
CA GLY A 207 -8.68 -21.73 -0.46
C GLY A 207 -8.47 -20.38 -1.16
N ILE A 208 -8.46 -19.27 -0.41
CA ILE A 208 -8.25 -17.93 -0.95
C ILE A 208 -6.74 -17.67 -1.06
N GLU A 209 -6.25 -17.38 -2.27
CA GLU A 209 -4.87 -16.94 -2.49
C GLU A 209 -4.71 -15.54 -1.92
N TRP A 210 -3.74 -15.36 -1.01
CA TRP A 210 -3.51 -14.06 -0.39
C TRP A 210 -2.02 -13.82 -0.13
N HIS A 211 -1.63 -12.54 -0.17
CA HIS A 211 -0.25 -12.12 0.08
C HIS A 211 -0.18 -10.87 0.93
N GLU A 212 0.86 -10.79 1.78
CA GLU A 212 1.16 -9.60 2.54
C GLU A 212 2.03 -8.64 1.73
N MET A 213 1.56 -7.40 1.56
CA MET A 213 2.36 -6.34 0.98
C MET A 213 3.26 -5.68 2.02
N LEU A 214 4.43 -5.22 1.56
CA LEU A 214 5.38 -4.42 2.33
C LEU A 214 5.75 -5.06 3.68
N PRO A 215 6.17 -6.34 3.72
CA PRO A 215 6.47 -7.02 4.97
C PRO A 215 7.63 -6.36 5.70
N PHE A 216 7.50 -6.22 7.03
CA PHE A 216 8.56 -5.78 7.91
C PHE A 216 8.91 -6.91 8.88
N ALA A 217 9.89 -7.73 8.51
CA ALA A 217 10.41 -8.83 9.30
C ALA A 217 11.95 -8.89 9.17
N PRO A 218 12.69 -8.01 9.87
CA PRO A 218 14.13 -7.85 9.72
C PRO A 218 14.93 -9.15 9.90
N LEU A 219 14.51 -10.00 10.84
CA LEU A 219 15.15 -11.30 11.10
C LEU A 219 15.00 -12.29 9.93
N ARG A 220 14.09 -12.01 8.99
CA ARG A 220 13.87 -12.79 7.76
C ARG A 220 14.40 -12.08 6.52
N GLY A 221 15.21 -11.03 6.68
CA GLY A 221 15.72 -10.21 5.58
C GLY A 221 14.66 -9.33 4.88
N GLN A 222 13.47 -9.26 5.41
CA GLN A 222 12.37 -8.46 4.87
C GLN A 222 12.32 -7.11 5.56
N ILE A 223 13.09 -6.15 5.04
CA ILE A 223 13.16 -4.80 5.58
C ILE A 223 12.46 -3.87 4.60
N ARG A 224 11.21 -3.54 4.88
CA ARG A 224 10.46 -2.50 4.18
C ARG A 224 10.19 -1.35 5.14
N ARG A 225 10.26 -0.12 4.65
CA ARG A 225 10.02 1.07 5.47
C ARG A 225 8.67 0.96 6.19
N PRO A 226 8.65 1.06 7.52
CA PRO A 226 7.41 0.89 8.29
C PRO A 226 6.41 2.04 8.10
N ASP A 227 6.88 3.21 7.64
CA ASP A 227 6.10 4.41 7.39
C ASP A 227 5.49 4.45 5.96
N LEU A 228 6.00 3.63 5.03
CA LEU A 228 5.45 3.51 3.68
C LEU A 228 4.46 2.35 3.64
N ARG A 229 3.17 2.69 3.62
CA ARG A 229 2.08 1.73 3.59
C ARG A 229 1.16 1.97 2.41
N ASN A 230 0.54 0.90 1.92
CA ASN A 230 -0.45 1.01 0.87
C ASN A 230 -1.84 1.16 1.51
N HIS A 231 -2.37 2.36 1.50
CA HIS A 231 -3.69 2.67 2.05
C HIS A 231 -4.83 2.58 1.02
N ARG A 232 -4.58 2.07 -0.18
CA ARG A 232 -5.62 1.86 -1.17
C ARG A 232 -6.58 0.77 -0.72
N LYS A 233 -7.84 0.90 -1.10
CA LYS A 233 -8.90 -0.08 -0.89
C LYS A 233 -9.57 -0.27 -2.23
N LEU A 234 -9.36 -1.43 -2.81
CA LEU A 234 -9.81 -1.77 -4.16
C LEU A 234 -10.41 -3.17 -4.15
N LEU A 235 -11.51 -3.33 -4.89
CA LEU A 235 -12.00 -4.62 -5.34
C LEU A 235 -12.26 -4.51 -6.84
N VAL A 236 -11.77 -5.45 -7.62
CA VAL A 236 -12.06 -5.56 -9.05
C VAL A 236 -12.63 -6.96 -9.32
N VAL A 237 -13.76 -7.01 -10.01
CA VAL A 237 -14.44 -8.25 -10.38
C VAL A 237 -14.48 -8.36 -11.90
N ASP A 238 -13.88 -9.42 -12.43
CA ASP A 238 -13.82 -9.77 -13.85
C ASP A 238 -13.33 -8.65 -14.79
N GLY A 239 -12.63 -7.63 -14.27
CA GLY A 239 -12.26 -6.43 -15.04
C GLY A 239 -13.45 -5.58 -15.52
N ARG A 240 -14.64 -5.80 -14.98
CA ARG A 240 -15.91 -5.15 -15.42
C ARG A 240 -16.47 -4.19 -14.39
N GLU A 241 -16.32 -4.51 -13.12
CA GLU A 241 -16.77 -3.68 -12.01
C GLU A 241 -15.65 -3.51 -10.99
N ALA A 242 -15.52 -2.32 -10.43
CA ALA A 242 -14.60 -2.05 -9.35
C ALA A 242 -15.26 -1.28 -8.22
N TYR A 243 -14.83 -1.55 -6.99
CA TYR A 243 -15.16 -0.79 -5.80
C TYR A 243 -13.92 -0.06 -5.33
N VAL A 244 -14.01 1.25 -5.16
CA VAL A 244 -12.93 2.12 -4.71
C VAL A 244 -13.46 3.06 -3.63
N GLY A 245 -12.70 3.24 -2.56
CA GLY A 245 -13.13 4.15 -1.50
C GLY A 245 -12.27 4.12 -0.26
N SER A 246 -12.86 4.50 0.87
CA SER A 246 -12.19 4.54 2.16
C SER A 246 -12.46 3.32 3.04
N HIS A 247 -13.50 2.51 2.78
CA HIS A 247 -13.79 1.31 3.57
C HIS A 247 -12.62 0.32 3.59
N ASN A 248 -12.10 0.05 4.77
CA ASN A 248 -11.32 -1.17 5.01
C ASN A 248 -12.26 -2.38 5.14
N LEU A 249 -11.74 -3.61 5.08
CA LEU A 249 -12.53 -4.83 5.32
C LEU A 249 -12.54 -5.15 6.82
N VAL A 250 -13.21 -4.30 7.59
CA VAL A 250 -13.34 -4.40 9.05
C VAL A 250 -14.70 -3.85 9.50
N ALA A 251 -15.15 -4.24 10.69
CA ALA A 251 -16.30 -3.63 11.32
C ALA A 251 -16.10 -2.12 11.55
N PRO A 252 -17.16 -1.29 11.54
CA PRO A 252 -17.02 0.17 11.67
C PRO A 252 -16.49 0.63 13.04
N ASP A 253 -16.52 -0.23 14.04
CA ASP A 253 -16.04 0.00 15.41
C ASP A 253 -14.73 -0.73 15.74
N TYR A 254 -13.97 -1.14 14.73
CA TYR A 254 -12.81 -2.03 14.85
C TYR A 254 -11.61 -1.47 15.63
N ASP A 255 -11.61 -0.22 15.97
CA ASP A 255 -10.43 0.47 16.48
C ASP A 255 -10.12 0.17 17.97
N THR A 256 -9.27 1.00 18.54
CA THR A 256 -8.71 0.79 19.86
C THR A 256 -9.80 0.71 20.95
N PRO A 257 -9.50 0.08 22.10
CA PRO A 257 -10.41 0.11 23.26
C PRO A 257 -10.79 1.52 23.72
N ALA A 258 -10.03 2.55 23.33
CA ALA A 258 -10.34 3.94 23.60
C ALA A 258 -11.53 4.43 22.74
N PHE A 259 -11.53 4.12 21.44
CA PHE A 259 -12.63 4.45 20.54
C PHE A 259 -13.92 3.70 20.90
N ALA A 260 -13.81 2.39 21.19
CA ALA A 260 -14.95 1.61 21.63
C ALA A 260 -15.60 2.20 22.89
N ARG A 261 -14.78 2.63 23.88
CA ARG A 261 -15.29 3.29 25.10
C ARG A 261 -15.90 4.67 24.84
N ALA A 262 -15.43 5.37 23.80
CA ALA A 262 -15.96 6.68 23.41
C ALA A 262 -17.19 6.56 22.50
N GLY A 263 -17.59 5.35 22.07
CA GLY A 263 -18.68 5.13 21.12
C GLY A 263 -18.41 5.70 19.74
N ILE A 264 -17.13 5.80 19.36
CA ILE A 264 -16.71 6.31 18.04
C ILE A 264 -16.81 5.17 17.02
N THR A 265 -17.45 5.45 15.89
CA THR A 265 -17.50 4.56 14.72
C THR A 265 -16.97 5.28 13.50
N TYR A 266 -16.43 4.53 12.53
CA TYR A 266 -15.98 5.09 11.26
C TYR A 266 -17.15 5.20 10.28
N GLU A 267 -17.23 6.34 9.62
CA GLU A 267 -18.09 6.55 8.46
C GLU A 267 -17.21 6.57 7.21
N ASP A 268 -17.31 5.52 6.44
CA ASP A 268 -16.55 5.34 5.21
C ASP A 268 -17.44 5.49 3.97
N THR A 269 -16.82 5.78 2.84
CA THR A 269 -17.52 5.91 1.55
C THR A 269 -16.79 5.10 0.49
N SER A 270 -17.56 4.36 -0.32
CA SER A 270 -17.06 3.67 -1.50
C SER A 270 -17.97 3.91 -2.69
N VAL A 271 -17.39 3.86 -3.87
CA VAL A 271 -18.12 3.91 -5.13
C VAL A 271 -17.93 2.62 -5.91
N ALA A 272 -19.01 2.14 -6.53
CA ALA A 272 -18.93 1.10 -7.54
C ALA A 272 -18.84 1.78 -8.91
N VAL A 273 -17.90 1.33 -9.73
CA VAL A 273 -17.63 1.88 -11.05
C VAL A 273 -17.57 0.78 -12.10
N THR A 274 -17.98 1.10 -13.32
CA THR A 274 -17.89 0.24 -14.51
C THR A 274 -17.32 1.04 -15.69
N GLY A 275 -16.97 0.36 -16.78
CA GLY A 275 -16.41 0.96 -17.98
C GLY A 275 -14.89 0.81 -18.06
N ALA A 276 -14.26 1.49 -19.02
CA ALA A 276 -12.83 1.37 -19.33
C ALA A 276 -11.92 1.72 -18.13
N ILE A 277 -12.37 2.59 -17.23
CA ILE A 277 -11.63 2.94 -16.00
C ILE A 277 -11.29 1.71 -15.12
N VAL A 278 -12.10 0.64 -15.19
CA VAL A 278 -11.88 -0.56 -14.37
C VAL A 278 -10.55 -1.24 -14.72
N ALA A 279 -10.16 -1.23 -16.00
CA ALA A 279 -8.89 -1.76 -16.45
C ALA A 279 -7.68 -1.01 -15.84
N GLN A 280 -7.81 0.30 -15.66
CA GLN A 280 -6.76 1.11 -15.01
C GLN A 280 -6.72 0.95 -13.50
N ILE A 281 -7.84 0.60 -12.88
CA ILE A 281 -7.92 0.31 -11.44
C ILE A 281 -7.30 -1.05 -11.14
N GLN A 282 -7.44 -2.01 -12.03
CA GLN A 282 -6.89 -3.37 -11.92
C GLN A 282 -5.37 -3.39 -11.97
#